data_1fd31a254d3ffe7191712f009a268058
#
_entry.id   1fd31a254d3ffe7191712f009a268058
#
_cell.length_a   1.000
_cell.length_b   1.000
_cell.length_c   1.000
_cell.angle_alpha   90.00
_cell.angle_beta   90.00
_cell.angle_gamma   90.00
#
_symmetry.space_group_name_H-M   'P 1'
#
loop_
_entity.id
_entity.type
_entity.pdbx_description
1 polymer ?
#
loop_
_entity_poly.entity_id
_entity_poly.type
_entity_poly.pdbx_seq_one_letter_code
_entity_poly.pdbx_strand_id
1 'polypeptide(L)'
;MSDELNMSSVTADPAPETAGKRAAPEEKPPKTPGKRAGLIIGIAAAVLVLAYAGCCVAANALYSHTAFPNTSVLGMDMSGLSAQEAEQRWTEQGSALLNGMTIRLTRDGQEIGSTTLSDLGVTVLPVYVSKVAGCDVQDRGWGSDVTAFLRGGWRFIESWFRAVDVTPQLDVDEAKLTAACEQLSDTVGCTVTDGGYRLAEGEGLYITKPQDGEKLDAAALRAELAQRFESRDLSAAARSVECVFAAHTAAPMDVQALHDEIAGTMAAAICDKSTGKPTQSRVGVQFDVETVQKQLDAAQPGEEFLADAQVQFPPAATEELEQAMFRDVIGTCTTTCAGPWGRRQNIKLASAAINGRIYNPGEEFWYNATVGQRTEARGFQPAAAYSGGKTVTSIGGGICQVSSTLYYSALMADLQIVLRYAHMFDPGYMPVTGCDATVSWGGPDFAFRNSTNCPIKITTSYNDETNQLTITLLGTKTDDHYVEMTNQFLSYSERKTVYQESESVAPGTTEVEQYGHNGYAVQTYRNVYAGDGTLLRSTKEAYSDYDRADKIILVAPGELPQ
;
A
#
# COMPACT_ATOMS: atom_id res chain seq x y z
N MET A 1 -18.26 31.40 65.57
CA MET A 1 -19.41 30.85 66.29
C MET A 1 -19.12 29.38 66.31
N SER A 2 -18.32 28.94 67.26
CA SER A 2 -18.67 28.49 68.65
C SER A 2 -19.36 27.12 68.53
N ASP A 3 -18.97 26.07 69.15
CA ASP A 3 -18.13 25.78 70.35
C ASP A 3 -18.01 24.26 70.37
N GLU A 4 -16.83 23.73 70.63
CA GLU A 4 -16.32 23.37 71.98
C GLU A 4 -16.90 22.08 72.54
N LEU A 5 -15.95 21.16 72.76
CA LEU A 5 -15.52 20.66 74.10
C LEU A 5 -16.41 19.55 74.70
N ASN A 6 -15.92 18.45 75.21
CA ASN A 6 -15.04 18.31 76.37
C ASN A 6 -14.80 16.83 76.70
N MET A 7 -13.63 16.41 76.81
CA MET A 7 -12.88 15.88 77.96
C MET A 7 -13.64 15.42 79.21
N SER A 8 -13.26 14.30 79.72
CA SER A 8 -12.60 14.04 81.05
C SER A 8 -12.98 12.65 81.58
N SER A 9 -12.10 11.75 81.81
CA SER A 9 -11.13 11.61 82.93
C SER A 9 -11.83 11.19 84.25
N VAL A 10 -11.12 10.23 84.91
CA VAL A 10 -10.84 10.10 86.36
C VAL A 10 -11.79 9.18 87.16
N THR A 11 -11.38 8.23 87.84
CA THR A 11 -10.51 7.78 88.90
C THR A 11 -11.14 6.59 89.62
N ALA A 12 -10.34 5.59 89.95
CA ALA A 12 -9.78 5.15 91.22
C ALA A 12 -10.77 4.72 92.31
N ASP A 13 -10.58 3.45 92.66
CA ASP A 13 -10.51 2.78 93.98
C ASP A 13 -11.47 3.20 95.14
N PRO A 14 -11.82 2.35 96.13
CA PRO A 14 -10.94 1.36 96.78
C PRO A 14 -11.57 0.04 97.27
N ALA A 15 -10.76 -0.86 97.74
CA ALA A 15 -11.12 -2.06 98.50
C ALA A 15 -11.72 -1.73 99.85
N PRO A 16 -12.42 -2.70 100.56
CA PRO A 16 -11.70 -3.27 101.72
C PRO A 16 -11.86 -4.79 101.94
N GLU A 17 -10.91 -5.23 102.64
CA GLU A 17 -10.70 -6.45 103.38
C GLU A 17 -11.89 -7.13 103.98
N THR A 18 -11.99 -8.46 104.01
CA THR A 18 -11.67 -9.25 105.22
C THR A 18 -11.71 -10.77 104.97
N ALA A 19 -10.68 -11.40 105.38
CA ALA A 19 -10.48 -12.63 106.12
C ALA A 19 -11.43 -13.85 105.91
N GLY A 20 -10.84 -14.93 105.54
CA GLY A 20 -11.37 -16.28 105.73
C GLY A 20 -10.31 -17.34 105.33
N LYS A 21 -9.45 -17.71 106.31
CA LYS A 21 -8.54 -18.86 106.17
C LYS A 21 -9.30 -20.12 105.91
N ARG A 22 -9.00 -20.81 104.83
CA ARG A 22 -9.14 -22.27 104.73
C ARG A 22 -7.95 -22.82 103.94
N ALA A 23 -7.41 -23.94 104.53
CA ALA A 23 -6.24 -24.66 104.14
C ALA A 23 -6.16 -25.07 102.69
N ALA A 24 -4.96 -24.94 102.14
CA ALA A 24 -4.62 -25.42 100.81
C ALA A 24 -4.59 -26.98 100.74
N PRO A 25 -5.06 -27.59 99.68
CA PRO A 25 -4.69 -28.97 99.38
C PRO A 25 -3.31 -29.01 98.71
N GLU A 26 -2.49 -29.96 99.16
CA GLU A 26 -1.16 -30.26 98.60
C GLU A 26 -1.20 -30.41 97.07
N GLU A 27 -0.39 -29.60 96.37
CA GLU A 27 -0.05 -29.83 94.97
C GLU A 27 0.81 -31.11 94.86
N LYS A 28 0.30 -32.10 94.20
CA LYS A 28 1.06 -33.23 93.70
C LYS A 28 2.10 -32.74 92.67
N PRO A 29 3.36 -33.15 92.68
CA PRO A 29 4.33 -32.78 91.69
C PRO A 29 3.91 -33.23 90.28
N PRO A 30 4.25 -32.46 89.22
CA PRO A 30 3.89 -32.82 87.85
C PRO A 30 4.54 -34.19 87.51
N LYS A 31 3.69 -35.08 87.02
CA LYS A 31 4.14 -36.36 86.50
C LYS A 31 5.03 -36.08 85.26
N THR A 32 6.34 -36.40 85.39
CA THR A 32 7.27 -36.50 84.27
C THR A 32 6.62 -37.38 83.17
N PRO A 33 6.60 -36.94 81.90
CA PRO A 33 6.08 -37.76 80.85
C PRO A 33 6.88 -39.06 80.78
N GLY A 34 6.18 -40.18 80.95
CA GLY A 34 6.79 -41.50 81.02
C GLY A 34 7.60 -41.82 79.74
N LYS A 35 8.67 -42.60 79.95
CA LYS A 35 9.61 -43.07 78.89
C LYS A 35 8.90 -43.58 77.61
N ARG A 36 7.62 -43.95 77.67
CA ARG A 36 6.80 -44.36 76.55
C ARG A 36 6.37 -43.19 75.67
N ALA A 37 6.07 -41.99 76.21
CA ALA A 37 5.72 -40.80 75.42
C ALA A 37 6.93 -40.28 74.65
N GLY A 38 8.11 -40.29 75.27
CA GLY A 38 9.37 -39.92 74.61
C GLY A 38 9.74 -40.90 73.47
N LEU A 39 9.45 -42.20 73.64
CA LEU A 39 9.69 -43.17 72.60
C LEU A 39 8.69 -42.99 71.40
N ILE A 40 7.43 -42.72 71.69
CA ILE A 40 6.40 -42.45 70.63
C ILE A 40 6.73 -41.17 69.85
N ILE A 41 7.14 -40.10 70.55
CA ILE A 41 7.57 -38.85 69.90
C ILE A 41 8.84 -39.08 69.06
N GLY A 42 9.79 -39.87 69.58
CA GLY A 42 11.03 -40.22 68.85
C GLY A 42 10.74 -41.06 67.61
N ILE A 43 9.83 -42.06 67.70
CA ILE A 43 9.43 -42.85 66.54
C ILE A 43 8.67 -41.99 65.54
N ALA A 44 7.75 -41.12 65.94
CA ALA A 44 7.03 -40.20 65.06
C ALA A 44 7.99 -39.22 64.37
N ALA A 45 8.96 -38.68 65.08
CA ALA A 45 9.99 -37.84 64.48
C ALA A 45 10.88 -38.59 63.48
N ALA A 46 11.26 -39.82 63.78
CA ALA A 46 12.04 -40.68 62.86
C ALA A 46 11.24 -41.04 61.62
N VAL A 47 9.93 -41.34 61.73
CA VAL A 47 9.04 -41.59 60.59
C VAL A 47 8.91 -40.34 59.72
N LEU A 48 8.77 -39.12 60.32
CA LEU A 48 8.71 -37.87 59.59
C LEU A 48 10.03 -37.56 58.86
N VAL A 49 11.18 -37.81 59.49
CA VAL A 49 12.47 -37.65 58.83
C VAL A 49 12.67 -38.65 57.70
N LEU A 50 12.28 -39.90 57.87
CA LEU A 50 12.35 -40.92 56.80
C LEU A 50 11.37 -40.61 55.66
N ALA A 51 10.17 -40.15 55.96
CA ALA A 51 9.19 -39.74 54.97
C ALA A 51 9.71 -38.51 54.18
N TYR A 52 10.29 -37.53 54.86
CA TYR A 52 10.92 -36.38 54.23
C TYR A 52 12.13 -36.79 53.38
N ALA A 53 12.99 -37.64 53.86
CA ALA A 53 14.11 -38.18 53.09
C ALA A 53 13.60 -38.97 51.85
N GLY A 54 12.50 -39.71 51.99
CA GLY A 54 11.83 -40.36 50.88
C GLY A 54 11.31 -39.35 49.82
N CYS A 55 10.74 -38.25 50.26
CA CYS A 55 10.35 -37.15 49.39
C CYS A 55 11.54 -36.54 48.66
N CYS A 56 12.67 -36.33 49.36
CA CYS A 56 13.90 -35.83 48.73
C CYS A 56 14.44 -36.80 47.66
N VAL A 57 14.44 -38.10 47.95
CA VAL A 57 14.82 -39.12 46.94
C VAL A 57 13.87 -39.14 45.78
N ALA A 58 12.55 -39.15 46.03
CA ALA A 58 11.54 -39.11 44.98
C ALA A 58 11.65 -37.86 44.09
N ALA A 59 11.86 -36.68 44.67
CA ALA A 59 12.08 -35.43 43.94
C ALA A 59 13.26 -35.53 42.97
N ASN A 60 14.36 -36.17 43.40
CA ASN A 60 15.55 -36.28 42.54
C ASN A 60 15.48 -37.47 41.57
N ALA A 61 14.80 -38.57 41.91
CA ALA A 61 14.72 -39.74 41.05
C ALA A 61 13.63 -39.65 39.99
N LEU A 62 12.43 -39.13 40.35
CA LEU A 62 11.27 -39.09 39.46
C LEU A 62 11.20 -37.82 38.62
N TYR A 63 11.77 -36.72 39.13
CA TYR A 63 11.69 -35.43 38.46
C TYR A 63 13.09 -34.87 38.12
N SER A 64 14.08 -35.74 37.86
CA SER A 64 15.45 -35.31 37.51
C SER A 64 15.50 -34.43 36.27
N HIS A 65 14.62 -34.69 35.27
CA HIS A 65 14.60 -34.03 33.96
C HIS A 65 13.25 -33.42 33.60
N THR A 66 12.36 -33.21 34.58
CA THR A 66 11.04 -32.61 34.35
C THR A 66 10.66 -31.64 35.46
N ALA A 67 9.84 -30.65 35.14
CA ALA A 67 9.29 -29.70 36.10
C ALA A 67 8.41 -30.41 37.17
N PHE A 68 8.36 -29.84 38.38
CA PHE A 68 7.48 -30.35 39.45
C PHE A 68 5.99 -30.18 39.09
N PRO A 69 5.10 -30.98 39.74
CA PRO A 69 3.68 -30.77 39.66
C PRO A 69 3.29 -29.31 40.05
N ASN A 70 2.18 -28.82 39.48
CA ASN A 70 1.64 -27.47 39.77
C ASN A 70 2.66 -26.32 39.58
N THR A 71 3.61 -26.51 38.67
CA THR A 71 4.56 -25.46 38.29
C THR A 71 4.08 -24.76 37.04
N SER A 72 3.92 -23.43 37.11
CA SER A 72 3.60 -22.58 35.94
C SER A 72 4.68 -21.49 35.75
N VAL A 73 4.77 -21.00 34.54
CA VAL A 73 5.60 -19.86 34.17
C VAL A 73 4.69 -18.81 33.58
N LEU A 74 4.55 -17.68 34.27
CA LEU A 74 3.64 -16.60 33.90
C LEU A 74 2.19 -17.11 33.65
N GLY A 75 1.73 -18.08 34.45
CA GLY A 75 0.42 -18.70 34.33
C GLY A 75 0.34 -19.85 33.30
N MET A 76 1.38 -20.12 32.53
CA MET A 76 1.43 -21.26 31.60
C MET A 76 1.90 -22.50 32.35
N ASP A 77 1.08 -23.58 32.34
CA ASP A 77 1.39 -24.84 33.03
C ASP A 77 2.59 -25.52 32.38
N MET A 78 3.60 -25.78 33.20
CA MET A 78 4.85 -26.49 32.86
C MET A 78 4.98 -27.84 33.59
N SER A 79 3.96 -28.25 34.34
CA SER A 79 3.98 -29.44 35.18
C SER A 79 4.38 -30.68 34.41
N GLY A 80 5.41 -31.38 34.86
CA GLY A 80 5.90 -32.63 34.30
C GLY A 80 6.60 -32.53 32.95
N LEU A 81 6.77 -31.33 32.40
CA LEU A 81 7.46 -31.12 31.12
C LEU A 81 8.98 -31.22 31.29
N SER A 82 9.63 -31.84 30.30
CA SER A 82 11.09 -31.72 30.11
C SER A 82 11.49 -30.32 29.64
N ALA A 83 12.78 -30.01 29.69
CA ALA A 83 13.29 -28.73 29.21
C ALA A 83 12.90 -28.45 27.75
N GLN A 84 13.05 -29.45 26.88
CA GLN A 84 12.72 -29.32 25.46
C GLN A 84 11.20 -29.08 25.23
N GLU A 85 10.34 -29.79 25.95
CA GLU A 85 8.88 -29.61 25.84
C GLU A 85 8.42 -28.26 26.38
N ALA A 86 9.03 -27.78 27.47
CA ALA A 86 8.75 -26.46 28.04
C ALA A 86 9.18 -25.33 27.07
N GLU A 87 10.35 -25.44 26.46
CA GLU A 87 10.86 -24.50 25.47
C GLU A 87 10.00 -24.49 24.20
N GLN A 88 9.58 -25.66 23.72
CA GLN A 88 8.67 -25.77 22.58
C GLN A 88 7.30 -25.13 22.89
N ARG A 89 6.70 -25.45 24.04
CA ARG A 89 5.42 -24.86 24.46
C ARG A 89 5.50 -23.34 24.55
N TRP A 90 6.61 -22.84 25.09
CA TRP A 90 6.84 -21.39 25.14
C TRP A 90 6.99 -20.78 23.75
N THR A 91 7.71 -21.42 22.85
CA THR A 91 7.88 -20.95 21.46
C THR A 91 6.54 -20.86 20.73
N GLU A 92 5.63 -21.81 20.98
CA GLU A 92 4.31 -21.86 20.34
C GLU A 92 3.31 -20.87 20.95
N GLN A 93 3.35 -20.59 22.24
CA GLN A 93 2.29 -19.88 22.97
C GLN A 93 2.76 -18.65 23.73
N GLY A 94 4.07 -18.49 23.95
CA GLY A 94 4.62 -17.42 24.81
C GLY A 94 4.35 -16.01 24.30
N SER A 95 4.43 -15.78 22.99
CA SER A 95 4.14 -14.46 22.41
C SER A 95 2.67 -14.08 22.59
N ALA A 96 1.74 -15.02 22.44
CA ALA A 96 0.32 -14.77 22.67
C ALA A 96 0.04 -14.46 24.15
N LEU A 97 0.76 -15.13 25.05
CA LEU A 97 0.66 -14.88 26.49
C LEU A 97 1.15 -13.45 26.84
N LEU A 98 2.33 -13.04 26.33
CA LEU A 98 2.87 -11.69 26.56
C LEU A 98 1.98 -10.60 25.98
N ASN A 99 1.37 -10.84 24.81
CA ASN A 99 0.37 -9.95 24.21
C ASN A 99 -0.91 -9.83 25.05
N GLY A 100 -1.28 -10.88 25.80
CA GLY A 100 -2.41 -10.86 26.74
C GLY A 100 -2.09 -10.20 28.08
N MET A 101 -0.81 -9.97 28.39
CA MET A 101 -0.41 -9.32 29.63
C MET A 101 -0.31 -7.81 29.47
N THR A 102 -1.29 -7.09 30.04
CA THR A 102 -1.36 -5.64 29.96
C THR A 102 -0.76 -4.95 31.19
N ILE A 103 -0.03 -3.87 30.94
CA ILE A 103 0.35 -2.87 31.93
C ILE A 103 -0.72 -1.76 31.91
N ARG A 104 -1.34 -1.52 33.04
CA ARG A 104 -2.32 -0.43 33.21
C ARG A 104 -1.59 0.84 33.62
N LEU A 105 -1.89 1.91 32.93
CA LEU A 105 -1.38 3.25 33.23
C LEU A 105 -2.44 3.99 34.04
N THR A 106 -2.06 4.52 35.19
CA THR A 106 -2.99 5.20 36.11
C THR A 106 -2.54 6.62 36.40
N ARG A 107 -3.52 7.49 36.69
CA ARG A 107 -3.31 8.84 37.22
C ARG A 107 -4.29 9.04 38.37
N ASP A 108 -3.80 9.39 39.56
CA ASP A 108 -4.60 9.51 40.78
C ASP A 108 -5.42 8.25 41.07
N GLY A 109 -4.85 7.07 40.76
CA GLY A 109 -5.51 5.77 40.93
C GLY A 109 -6.57 5.42 39.89
N GLN A 110 -6.85 6.27 38.92
CA GLN A 110 -7.76 5.99 37.79
C GLN A 110 -6.98 5.51 36.56
N GLU A 111 -7.50 4.50 35.87
CA GLU A 111 -6.90 4.01 34.64
C GLU A 111 -7.10 5.02 33.50
N ILE A 112 -5.99 5.42 32.89
CA ILE A 112 -5.97 6.39 31.78
C ILE A 112 -5.55 5.75 30.46
N GLY A 113 -5.04 4.53 30.51
CA GLY A 113 -4.63 3.76 29.32
C GLY A 113 -4.00 2.44 29.71
N SER A 114 -3.65 1.66 28.72
CA SER A 114 -2.93 0.40 28.89
C SER A 114 -2.06 0.08 27.68
N THR A 115 -1.04 -0.74 27.90
CA THR A 115 -0.15 -1.26 26.86
C THR A 115 0.16 -2.72 27.15
N THR A 116 0.68 -3.48 26.18
CA THR A 116 1.05 -4.88 26.39
C THR A 116 2.55 -5.01 26.65
N LEU A 117 2.96 -6.11 27.28
CA LEU A 117 4.40 -6.40 27.47
C LEU A 117 5.11 -6.52 26.10
N SER A 118 4.44 -7.05 25.11
CA SER A 118 4.99 -7.18 23.76
C SER A 118 5.21 -5.83 23.08
N ASP A 119 4.25 -4.88 23.23
CA ASP A 119 4.38 -3.53 22.68
C ASP A 119 5.55 -2.76 23.35
N LEU A 120 5.82 -3.07 24.61
CA LEU A 120 6.95 -2.54 25.36
C LEU A 120 8.29 -3.23 25.00
N GLY A 121 8.30 -4.13 24.03
CA GLY A 121 9.51 -4.83 23.59
C GLY A 121 9.99 -5.92 24.56
N VAL A 122 9.13 -6.38 25.47
CA VAL A 122 9.48 -7.46 26.42
C VAL A 122 9.34 -8.81 25.73
N THR A 123 10.40 -9.60 25.82
CA THR A 123 10.46 -10.97 25.32
C THR A 123 11.04 -11.91 26.40
N VAL A 124 10.90 -13.20 26.19
CA VAL A 124 11.48 -14.23 27.05
C VAL A 124 12.09 -15.31 26.18
N LEU A 125 13.37 -15.58 26.39
CA LEU A 125 14.03 -16.68 25.70
C LEU A 125 13.56 -18.02 26.25
N PRO A 126 13.23 -19.00 25.39
CA PRO A 126 12.72 -20.32 25.82
C PRO A 126 13.59 -21.00 26.87
N VAL A 127 14.92 -20.86 26.77
CA VAL A 127 15.87 -21.44 27.73
C VAL A 127 15.72 -20.87 29.16
N TYR A 128 15.24 -19.63 29.30
CA TYR A 128 14.96 -19.09 30.64
C TYR A 128 13.67 -19.64 31.23
N VAL A 129 12.74 -20.04 30.39
CA VAL A 129 11.48 -20.69 30.80
C VAL A 129 11.77 -22.08 31.37
N SER A 130 12.51 -22.92 30.66
CA SER A 130 12.87 -24.27 31.10
C SER A 130 13.69 -24.23 32.39
N LYS A 131 14.64 -23.29 32.51
CA LYS A 131 15.45 -23.07 33.70
C LYS A 131 14.62 -22.69 34.92
N VAL A 132 13.76 -21.67 34.80
CA VAL A 132 13.00 -21.18 35.97
C VAL A 132 11.90 -22.16 36.37
N ALA A 133 11.33 -22.91 35.45
CA ALA A 133 10.43 -24.01 35.72
C ALA A 133 11.14 -25.19 36.44
N GLY A 134 12.49 -25.19 36.41
CA GLY A 134 13.29 -26.24 37.03
C GLY A 134 13.11 -27.58 36.32
N CYS A 135 13.04 -27.57 34.98
CA CYS A 135 12.89 -28.77 34.17
C CYS A 135 14.11 -29.70 34.20
N ASP A 136 15.27 -29.22 34.70
CA ASP A 136 16.46 -30.05 34.97
C ASP A 136 16.91 -29.86 36.42
N VAL A 137 17.39 -30.93 37.05
CA VAL A 137 17.90 -30.92 38.41
C VAL A 137 19.10 -29.96 38.58
N GLN A 138 19.90 -29.77 37.53
CA GLN A 138 21.02 -28.84 37.51
C GLN A 138 20.57 -27.39 37.60
N ASP A 139 19.48 -27.03 36.97
CA ASP A 139 18.89 -25.69 36.98
C ASP A 139 18.27 -25.33 38.34
N ARG A 140 17.97 -26.33 39.18
CA ARG A 140 17.43 -26.15 40.53
C ARG A 140 18.50 -25.78 41.55
N GLY A 141 19.78 -25.72 41.14
CA GLY A 141 20.91 -25.43 42.03
C GLY A 141 21.20 -26.58 43.02
N TRP A 142 20.90 -27.83 42.65
CA TRP A 142 21.03 -29.02 43.50
C TRP A 142 22.32 -29.80 43.25
N GLY A 143 23.39 -29.14 42.92
CA GLY A 143 24.70 -29.77 42.85
C GLY A 143 25.19 -30.15 44.26
N SER A 144 25.72 -31.31 44.47
CA SER A 144 26.58 -31.86 45.52
C SER A 144 26.40 -31.43 47.01
N ASP A 145 25.47 -30.52 47.34
CA ASP A 145 25.25 -30.00 48.67
C ASP A 145 23.99 -30.60 49.33
N VAL A 146 24.13 -31.11 50.52
CA VAL A 146 23.04 -31.68 51.32
C VAL A 146 21.90 -30.68 51.54
N THR A 147 22.19 -29.39 51.60
CA THR A 147 21.17 -28.33 51.79
C THR A 147 20.31 -28.16 50.56
N ALA A 148 20.86 -28.28 49.36
CA ALA A 148 20.12 -28.24 48.08
C ALA A 148 19.22 -29.45 47.92
N PHE A 149 19.69 -30.65 48.28
CA PHE A 149 18.90 -31.90 48.30
C PHE A 149 17.69 -31.79 49.25
N LEU A 150 17.91 -31.22 50.45
CA LEU A 150 16.83 -31.03 51.42
C LEU A 150 15.81 -29.96 50.92
N ARG A 151 16.26 -28.83 50.35
CA ARG A 151 15.38 -27.82 49.79
C ARG A 151 14.51 -28.39 48.66
N GLY A 152 15.07 -29.28 47.85
CA GLY A 152 14.34 -29.95 46.78
C GLY A 152 13.18 -30.81 47.28
N GLY A 153 13.40 -31.58 48.33
CA GLY A 153 12.32 -32.35 48.95
C GLY A 153 11.21 -31.44 49.50
N TRP A 154 11.54 -30.30 50.07
CA TRP A 154 10.54 -29.32 50.54
C TRP A 154 9.74 -28.72 49.39
N ARG A 155 10.40 -28.23 48.33
CA ARG A 155 9.72 -27.71 47.14
C ARG A 155 8.86 -28.74 46.42
N PHE A 156 9.29 -30.01 46.38
CA PHE A 156 8.51 -31.10 45.87
C PHE A 156 7.22 -31.32 46.67
N ILE A 157 7.29 -31.28 48.00
CA ILE A 157 6.11 -31.39 48.89
C ILE A 157 5.22 -30.16 48.67
N GLU A 158 5.82 -28.95 48.66
CA GLU A 158 5.06 -27.72 48.46
C GLU A 158 4.30 -27.71 47.12
N SER A 159 4.93 -28.20 46.05
CA SER A 159 4.33 -28.25 44.72
C SER A 159 3.07 -29.11 44.63
N TRP A 160 2.87 -30.08 45.55
CA TRP A 160 1.64 -30.87 45.64
C TRP A 160 0.47 -30.14 46.29
N PHE A 161 0.74 -29.13 47.09
CA PHE A 161 -0.27 -28.45 47.90
C PHE A 161 -0.49 -26.99 47.45
N ARG A 162 0.46 -26.44 46.71
CA ARG A 162 0.42 -25.05 46.24
C ARG A 162 0.93 -24.96 44.81
N ALA A 163 0.15 -24.26 43.96
CA ALA A 163 0.62 -23.86 42.64
C ALA A 163 1.81 -22.87 42.78
N VAL A 164 2.87 -23.12 42.05
CA VAL A 164 4.08 -22.28 42.03
C VAL A 164 4.13 -21.64 40.62
N ASP A 165 3.78 -20.36 40.56
CA ASP A 165 3.96 -19.57 39.35
C ASP A 165 5.27 -18.77 39.44
N VAL A 166 6.10 -18.89 38.41
CA VAL A 166 7.43 -18.28 38.40
C VAL A 166 7.59 -17.35 37.20
N THR A 167 8.29 -16.23 37.42
CA THR A 167 8.61 -15.29 36.34
C THR A 167 10.04 -15.58 35.85
N PRO A 168 10.20 -15.83 34.54
CA PRO A 168 11.52 -16.03 33.94
C PRO A 168 12.30 -14.72 33.84
N GLN A 169 13.55 -14.81 33.41
CA GLN A 169 14.31 -13.62 33.05
C GLN A 169 13.66 -13.00 31.81
N LEU A 170 13.30 -11.71 31.90
CA LEU A 170 12.77 -10.93 30.80
C LEU A 170 13.94 -10.37 29.99
N ASP A 171 13.80 -10.39 28.71
CA ASP A 171 14.67 -9.71 27.74
C ASP A 171 13.92 -8.51 27.20
N VAL A 172 14.49 -7.32 27.35
CA VAL A 172 13.83 -6.05 27.03
C VAL A 172 14.59 -5.36 25.90
N ASP A 173 13.91 -5.11 24.80
CA ASP A 173 14.43 -4.28 23.72
C ASP A 173 14.33 -2.80 24.15
N GLU A 174 15.44 -2.25 24.60
CA GLU A 174 15.52 -0.87 25.10
C GLU A 174 15.07 0.17 24.07
N ALA A 175 15.32 -0.06 22.79
CA ALA A 175 14.90 0.86 21.73
C ALA A 175 13.38 0.85 21.57
N LYS A 176 12.77 -0.34 21.60
CA LYS A 176 11.31 -0.48 21.55
C LYS A 176 10.65 0.06 22.80
N LEU A 177 11.20 -0.23 23.97
CA LEU A 177 10.69 0.31 25.23
C LEU A 177 10.68 1.85 25.21
N THR A 178 11.76 2.47 24.75
CA THR A 178 11.86 3.93 24.64
C THR A 178 10.82 4.47 23.67
N ALA A 179 10.74 3.92 22.46
CA ALA A 179 9.76 4.35 21.44
C ALA A 179 8.30 4.17 21.92
N ALA A 180 8.00 3.07 22.61
CA ALA A 180 6.68 2.83 23.17
C ALA A 180 6.31 3.87 24.25
N CYS A 181 7.26 4.20 25.15
CA CYS A 181 7.03 5.23 26.16
C CYS A 181 6.83 6.63 25.56
N GLU A 182 7.57 6.97 24.49
CA GLU A 182 7.38 8.21 23.73
C GLU A 182 6.00 8.25 23.06
N GLN A 183 5.59 7.19 22.40
CA GLN A 183 4.27 7.08 21.79
C GLN A 183 3.13 7.18 22.83
N LEU A 184 3.29 6.55 23.99
CA LEU A 184 2.33 6.65 25.09
C LEU A 184 2.27 8.08 25.64
N SER A 185 3.40 8.80 25.68
CA SER A 185 3.45 10.21 26.09
C SER A 185 2.61 11.12 25.18
N ASP A 186 2.55 10.81 23.89
CA ASP A 186 1.78 11.59 22.92
C ASP A 186 0.29 11.24 22.91
N THR A 187 -0.07 10.05 23.40
CA THR A 187 -1.44 9.54 23.25
C THR A 187 -2.21 9.43 24.58
N VAL A 188 -1.53 9.13 25.68
CA VAL A 188 -2.18 8.86 26.97
C VAL A 188 -2.22 10.10 27.84
N GLY A 189 -3.40 10.66 28.02
CA GLY A 189 -3.61 11.84 28.88
C GLY A 189 -2.88 13.12 28.43
N CYS A 190 -2.42 13.16 27.18
CA CYS A 190 -1.83 14.34 26.59
C CYS A 190 -2.88 15.43 26.39
N THR A 191 -2.62 16.62 26.92
CA THR A 191 -3.47 17.81 26.74
C THR A 191 -2.78 18.88 25.90
N VAL A 192 -1.58 18.61 25.41
CA VAL A 192 -0.86 19.49 24.48
C VAL A 192 -1.42 19.37 23.07
N THR A 193 -1.62 20.47 22.42
CA THR A 193 -1.95 20.52 20.99
C THR A 193 -0.90 21.37 20.30
N ASP A 194 -0.08 20.74 19.47
CA ASP A 194 0.93 21.46 18.70
C ASP A 194 0.28 22.29 17.58
N GLY A 195 0.88 23.43 17.25
CA GLY A 195 0.54 24.19 16.07
C GLY A 195 0.85 23.39 14.82
N GLY A 196 -0.10 23.39 13.87
CA GLY A 196 0.02 22.59 12.67
C GLY A 196 -0.95 23.04 11.58
N TYR A 197 -0.86 22.40 10.43
CA TYR A 197 -1.80 22.62 9.34
C TYR A 197 -2.13 21.32 8.60
N ARG A 198 -3.26 21.32 7.92
CA ARG A 198 -3.60 20.30 6.93
C ARG A 198 -4.36 20.92 5.75
N LEU A 199 -4.14 20.34 4.57
CA LEU A 199 -4.89 20.64 3.37
C LEU A 199 -5.98 19.59 3.19
N ALA A 200 -7.23 20.03 3.01
CA ALA A 200 -8.37 19.14 2.79
C ALA A 200 -8.99 19.43 1.42
N GLU A 201 -9.08 18.40 0.59
CA GLU A 201 -9.64 18.50 -0.76
C GLU A 201 -11.13 18.87 -0.70
N GLY A 202 -11.51 19.90 -1.45
CA GLY A 202 -12.86 20.44 -1.46
C GLY A 202 -13.23 21.33 -0.27
N GLU A 203 -12.36 21.42 0.73
CA GLU A 203 -12.60 22.20 1.95
C GLU A 203 -11.64 23.39 2.08
N GLY A 204 -10.31 23.18 2.04
CA GLY A 204 -9.32 24.24 2.11
C GLY A 204 -8.12 23.97 3.01
N LEU A 205 -7.54 25.04 3.57
CA LEU A 205 -6.42 25.02 4.51
C LEU A 205 -6.96 25.11 5.95
N TYR A 206 -6.70 24.08 6.74
CA TYR A 206 -6.96 24.10 8.18
C TYR A 206 -5.69 24.38 8.95
N ILE A 207 -5.79 25.22 9.98
CA ILE A 207 -4.69 25.57 10.86
C ILE A 207 -5.11 25.29 12.30
N THR A 208 -4.22 24.67 13.07
CA THR A 208 -4.41 24.37 14.49
C THR A 208 -3.67 25.38 15.34
N LYS A 209 -4.38 26.06 16.26
CA LYS A 209 -3.78 26.93 17.26
C LYS A 209 -3.10 26.11 18.34
N PRO A 210 -1.80 26.35 18.63
CA PRO A 210 -1.10 25.64 19.67
C PRO A 210 -1.74 25.84 21.05
N GLN A 211 -1.70 24.78 21.88
CA GLN A 211 -2.12 24.81 23.27
C GLN A 211 -1.10 24.11 24.13
N ASP A 212 -0.52 24.85 25.09
CA ASP A 212 0.31 24.27 26.13
C ASP A 212 -0.52 23.35 27.03
N GLY A 213 0.10 22.34 27.56
CA GLY A 213 -0.58 21.36 28.42
C GLY A 213 0.37 20.49 29.19
N GLU A 214 -0.06 19.29 29.47
CA GLU A 214 0.76 18.27 30.14
C GLU A 214 0.90 17.06 29.23
N LYS A 215 2.09 16.46 29.25
CA LYS A 215 2.38 15.16 28.64
C LYS A 215 2.83 14.18 29.71
N LEU A 216 2.55 12.92 29.51
CA LEU A 216 3.14 11.84 30.29
C LEU A 216 4.67 11.91 30.18
N ASP A 217 5.37 11.88 31.32
CA ASP A 217 6.83 11.83 31.34
C ASP A 217 7.32 10.46 30.86
N ALA A 218 7.67 10.36 29.59
CA ALA A 218 8.14 9.14 28.95
C ALA A 218 9.42 8.59 29.61
N ALA A 219 10.32 9.47 30.11
CA ALA A 219 11.54 9.05 30.74
C ALA A 219 11.27 8.45 32.15
N ALA A 220 10.38 9.06 32.92
CA ALA A 220 9.93 8.54 34.19
C ALA A 220 9.19 7.20 34.02
N LEU A 221 8.28 7.11 33.06
CA LEU A 221 7.57 5.86 32.75
C LEU A 221 8.56 4.75 32.36
N ARG A 222 9.51 5.03 31.46
CA ARG A 222 10.54 4.07 31.06
C ARG A 222 11.39 3.58 32.25
N ALA A 223 11.82 4.49 33.11
CA ALA A 223 12.61 4.14 34.30
C ALA A 223 11.83 3.23 35.25
N GLU A 224 10.56 3.53 35.48
CA GLU A 224 9.69 2.72 36.35
C GLU A 224 9.44 1.32 35.76
N LEU A 225 9.17 1.24 34.45
CA LEU A 225 8.98 -0.03 33.74
C LEU A 225 10.27 -0.87 33.75
N ALA A 226 11.42 -0.27 33.46
CA ALA A 226 12.71 -0.95 33.48
C ALA A 226 12.99 -1.56 34.87
N GLN A 227 12.76 -0.80 35.94
CA GLN A 227 12.92 -1.30 37.30
C GLN A 227 12.00 -2.48 37.62
N ARG A 228 10.74 -2.45 37.13
CA ARG A 228 9.80 -3.56 37.32
C ARG A 228 10.22 -4.79 36.57
N PHE A 229 10.70 -4.65 35.35
CA PHE A 229 11.18 -5.77 34.54
C PHE A 229 12.44 -6.40 35.12
N GLU A 230 13.35 -5.60 35.69
CA GLU A 230 14.52 -6.10 36.45
C GLU A 230 14.12 -6.87 37.72
N SER A 231 13.12 -6.38 38.45
CA SER A 231 12.60 -7.05 39.64
C SER A 231 11.83 -8.33 39.35
N ARG A 232 11.42 -8.55 38.10
CA ARG A 232 10.60 -9.67 37.61
C ARG A 232 9.24 -9.80 38.32
N ASP A 233 8.75 -8.72 38.92
CA ASP A 233 7.41 -8.71 39.49
C ASP A 233 6.38 -8.31 38.43
N LEU A 234 5.68 -9.30 37.91
CA LEU A 234 4.57 -9.14 36.97
C LEU A 234 3.22 -9.46 37.62
N SER A 235 3.12 -9.36 38.92
CA SER A 235 1.86 -9.51 39.67
C SER A 235 0.82 -8.48 39.18
N ALA A 236 -0.47 -8.73 39.42
CA ALA A 236 -1.53 -7.81 39.04
C ALA A 236 -1.34 -6.39 39.62
N ALA A 237 -0.74 -6.27 40.80
CA ALA A 237 -0.41 -4.98 41.41
C ALA A 237 0.78 -4.31 40.70
N ALA A 238 1.84 -5.07 40.38
CA ALA A 238 3.00 -4.56 39.68
C ALA A 238 2.72 -4.17 38.21
N ARG A 239 1.62 -4.68 37.63
CA ARG A 239 1.16 -4.30 36.28
C ARG A 239 0.26 -3.05 36.26
N SER A 240 0.18 -2.30 37.36
CA SER A 240 -0.44 -0.97 37.42
C SER A 240 0.65 0.06 37.70
N VAL A 241 0.84 1.01 36.80
CA VAL A 241 1.89 2.04 36.87
C VAL A 241 1.20 3.39 37.06
N GLU A 242 1.51 4.07 38.15
CA GLU A 242 1.10 5.45 38.36
C GLU A 242 1.99 6.37 37.53
N CYS A 243 1.37 7.13 36.64
CA CYS A 243 2.05 7.94 35.64
C CYS A 243 2.32 9.35 36.16
N VAL A 244 3.52 9.85 35.86
CA VAL A 244 3.90 11.23 36.14
C VAL A 244 3.67 12.06 34.86
N PHE A 245 3.10 13.26 35.03
CA PHE A 245 2.88 14.21 33.94
C PHE A 245 3.75 15.44 34.14
N ALA A 246 4.30 15.96 33.05
CA ALA A 246 5.09 17.17 33.04
C ALA A 246 4.46 18.24 32.15
N ALA A 247 4.54 19.51 32.56
CA ALA A 247 4.14 20.63 31.73
C ALA A 247 4.97 20.64 30.42
N HIS A 248 4.31 20.81 29.30
CA HIS A 248 4.92 20.85 27.99
C HIS A 248 4.39 22.04 27.19
N THR A 249 5.33 22.78 26.60
CA THR A 249 4.99 23.91 25.72
C THR A 249 4.76 23.35 24.31
N ALA A 250 3.61 23.68 23.74
CA ALA A 250 3.23 23.29 22.39
C ALA A 250 4.17 23.91 21.33
N ALA A 251 4.41 23.17 20.25
CA ALA A 251 5.11 23.71 19.11
C ALA A 251 4.32 24.90 18.53
N PRO A 252 4.98 26.06 18.31
CA PRO A 252 4.28 27.25 17.80
C PRO A 252 3.83 27.07 16.36
N MET A 253 2.74 27.74 15.96
CA MET A 253 2.35 27.91 14.57
C MET A 253 2.89 29.23 14.05
N ASP A 254 3.83 29.17 13.10
CA ASP A 254 4.38 30.33 12.40
C ASP A 254 3.72 30.45 11.02
N VAL A 255 2.79 31.41 10.90
CA VAL A 255 2.01 31.63 9.67
C VAL A 255 2.88 32.13 8.52
N GLN A 256 3.95 32.90 8.82
CA GLN A 256 4.88 33.35 7.79
C GLN A 256 5.71 32.18 7.26
N ALA A 257 6.25 31.37 8.14
CA ALA A 257 7.00 30.16 7.75
C ALA A 257 6.11 29.19 6.94
N LEU A 258 4.85 29.01 7.37
CA LEU A 258 3.87 28.23 6.63
C LEU A 258 3.63 28.78 5.23
N HIS A 259 3.42 30.10 5.12
CA HIS A 259 3.25 30.75 3.81
C HIS A 259 4.46 30.49 2.91
N ASP A 260 5.68 30.66 3.42
CA ASP A 260 6.91 30.48 2.65
C ASP A 260 7.11 29.01 2.23
N GLU A 261 6.59 28.05 2.99
CA GLU A 261 6.64 26.61 2.69
C GLU A 261 5.62 26.20 1.62
N ILE A 262 4.33 26.57 1.78
CA ILE A 262 3.25 26.00 0.97
C ILE A 262 2.67 26.92 -0.10
N ALA A 263 2.87 28.25 0.01
CA ALA A 263 2.28 29.20 -0.95
C ALA A 263 2.84 29.00 -2.37
N GLY A 264 1.95 29.04 -3.33
CA GLY A 264 2.32 28.94 -4.73
C GLY A 264 1.17 28.51 -5.63
N THR A 265 1.44 28.47 -6.94
CA THR A 265 0.48 28.01 -7.93
C THR A 265 0.40 26.48 -7.98
N MET A 266 -0.79 25.98 -8.24
CA MET A 266 -1.01 24.55 -8.47
C MET A 266 -0.19 24.05 -9.66
N ALA A 267 0.39 22.86 -9.53
CA ALA A 267 1.03 22.14 -10.62
C ALA A 267 0.47 20.72 -10.67
N ALA A 268 -0.11 20.35 -11.81
CA ALA A 268 -0.54 18.97 -12.04
C ALA A 268 0.67 18.06 -12.31
N ALA A 269 0.62 16.83 -11.85
CA ALA A 269 1.57 15.81 -12.30
C ALA A 269 1.33 15.52 -13.79
N ILE A 270 2.40 15.55 -14.57
CA ILE A 270 2.42 15.15 -15.99
C ILE A 270 3.55 14.16 -16.22
N CYS A 271 3.50 13.42 -17.31
CA CYS A 271 4.62 12.55 -17.67
C CYS A 271 5.78 13.38 -18.25
N ASP A 272 6.94 13.32 -17.62
CA ASP A 272 8.19 13.79 -18.22
C ASP A 272 8.58 12.83 -19.35
N LYS A 273 8.52 13.33 -20.58
CA LYS A 273 8.79 12.53 -21.80
C LYS A 273 10.22 12.05 -21.93
N SER A 274 11.16 12.67 -21.22
CA SER A 274 12.58 12.30 -21.24
C SER A 274 12.90 11.13 -20.33
N THR A 275 12.22 11.06 -19.18
CA THR A 275 12.41 10.01 -18.17
C THR A 275 11.31 8.95 -18.20
N GLY A 276 10.14 9.27 -18.76
CA GLY A 276 8.95 8.42 -18.73
C GLY A 276 8.31 8.32 -17.34
N LYS A 277 8.68 9.20 -16.41
CA LYS A 277 8.18 9.25 -15.02
C LYS A 277 7.26 10.45 -14.82
N PRO A 278 6.38 10.43 -13.82
CA PRO A 278 5.59 11.61 -13.48
C PRO A 278 6.48 12.72 -12.91
N THR A 279 6.12 13.97 -13.21
CA THR A 279 6.65 15.14 -12.52
C THR A 279 5.97 15.29 -11.16
N GLN A 280 6.62 16.02 -10.23
CA GLN A 280 6.04 16.29 -8.93
C GLN A 280 4.80 17.19 -9.07
N SER A 281 3.66 16.75 -8.52
CA SER A 281 2.47 17.57 -8.37
C SER A 281 2.63 18.53 -7.17
N ARG A 282 1.91 19.63 -7.18
CA ARG A 282 1.86 20.57 -6.06
C ARG A 282 0.46 21.13 -5.92
N VAL A 283 -0.05 21.12 -4.70
CA VAL A 283 -1.26 21.85 -4.34
C VAL A 283 -0.98 23.35 -4.45
N GLY A 284 -1.86 24.08 -5.09
CA GLY A 284 -1.80 25.55 -5.13
C GLY A 284 -2.43 26.10 -3.87
N VAL A 285 -1.70 26.96 -3.15
CA VAL A 285 -2.19 27.62 -1.93
C VAL A 285 -1.87 29.12 -2.02
N GLN A 286 -2.86 29.95 -1.79
CA GLN A 286 -2.70 31.40 -1.74
C GLN A 286 -3.50 31.95 -0.56
N PHE A 287 -2.84 32.69 0.31
CA PHE A 287 -3.47 33.40 1.42
C PHE A 287 -2.68 34.64 1.81
N ASP A 288 -3.36 35.56 2.49
CA ASP A 288 -2.72 36.75 3.09
C ASP A 288 -2.27 36.42 4.52
N VAL A 289 -0.98 36.56 4.77
CA VAL A 289 -0.35 36.21 6.05
C VAL A 289 -0.96 37.00 7.21
N GLU A 290 -1.23 38.29 7.01
CA GLU A 290 -1.80 39.16 8.07
C GLU A 290 -3.23 38.74 8.42
N THR A 291 -4.02 38.36 7.42
CA THR A 291 -5.40 37.89 7.60
C THR A 291 -5.43 36.56 8.37
N VAL A 292 -4.61 35.58 7.95
CA VAL A 292 -4.55 34.27 8.59
C VAL A 292 -3.94 34.37 9.99
N GLN A 293 -2.97 35.26 10.22
CA GLN A 293 -2.43 35.54 11.56
C GLN A 293 -3.52 36.06 12.50
N LYS A 294 -4.37 36.97 12.04
CA LYS A 294 -5.50 37.46 12.84
C LYS A 294 -6.52 36.37 13.17
N GLN A 295 -6.76 35.45 12.24
CA GLN A 295 -7.62 34.28 12.51
C GLN A 295 -6.99 33.37 13.57
N LEU A 296 -5.68 33.09 13.47
CA LEU A 296 -4.94 32.29 14.45
C LEU A 296 -4.98 32.96 15.84
N ASP A 297 -4.79 34.29 15.91
CA ASP A 297 -4.82 35.02 17.17
C ASP A 297 -6.20 34.95 17.83
N ALA A 298 -7.27 35.00 17.03
CA ALA A 298 -8.65 34.98 17.49
C ALA A 298 -9.18 33.58 17.88
N ALA A 299 -8.58 32.52 17.33
CA ALA A 299 -8.97 31.14 17.62
C ALA A 299 -8.74 30.79 19.10
N GLN A 300 -9.47 29.79 19.62
CA GLN A 300 -9.24 29.27 20.97
C GLN A 300 -7.98 28.39 20.99
N PRO A 301 -7.24 28.31 22.12
CA PRO A 301 -6.14 27.36 22.26
C PRO A 301 -6.60 25.92 21.93
N GLY A 302 -5.85 25.20 21.10
CA GLY A 302 -6.16 23.85 20.64
C GLY A 302 -7.21 23.76 19.53
N GLU A 303 -7.80 24.89 19.10
CA GLU A 303 -8.80 24.93 18.04
C GLU A 303 -8.17 24.75 16.66
N GLU A 304 -8.79 23.88 15.84
CA GLU A 304 -8.55 23.80 14.41
C GLU A 304 -9.59 24.64 13.67
N PHE A 305 -9.17 25.58 12.84
CA PHE A 305 -10.06 26.45 12.09
C PHE A 305 -9.73 26.45 10.59
N LEU A 306 -10.73 26.74 9.76
CA LEU A 306 -10.56 26.93 8.32
C LEU A 306 -9.99 28.33 8.06
N ALA A 307 -8.78 28.39 7.51
CA ALA A 307 -8.11 29.62 7.16
C ALA A 307 -8.72 30.29 5.91
N ASP A 308 -8.69 31.60 5.84
CA ASP A 308 -9.06 32.36 4.63
C ASP A 308 -7.96 32.20 3.57
N ALA A 309 -8.04 31.10 2.83
CA ALA A 309 -7.07 30.68 1.83
C ALA A 309 -7.75 30.12 0.58
N GLN A 310 -7.17 30.38 -0.57
CA GLN A 310 -7.54 29.70 -1.82
C GLN A 310 -6.66 28.46 -1.99
N VAL A 311 -7.28 27.28 -2.03
CA VAL A 311 -6.60 26.00 -2.20
C VAL A 311 -7.07 25.33 -3.48
N GLN A 312 -6.13 24.92 -4.32
CA GLN A 312 -6.38 24.22 -5.59
C GLN A 312 -5.59 22.91 -5.60
N PHE A 313 -6.30 21.80 -5.58
CA PHE A 313 -5.70 20.48 -5.71
C PHE A 313 -5.43 20.14 -7.16
N PRO A 314 -4.31 19.47 -7.48
CA PRO A 314 -4.04 18.99 -8.81
C PRO A 314 -5.04 17.87 -9.19
N PRO A 315 -5.40 17.74 -10.49
CA PRO A 315 -6.32 16.69 -10.96
C PRO A 315 -5.86 15.26 -10.68
N ALA A 316 -4.55 15.07 -10.53
CA ALA A 316 -3.93 13.82 -10.11
C ALA A 316 -2.66 14.12 -9.28
N ALA A 317 -2.47 13.37 -8.21
CA ALA A 317 -1.23 13.37 -7.45
C ALA A 317 -0.12 12.59 -8.20
N THR A 318 1.13 12.86 -7.85
CA THR A 318 2.29 12.20 -8.47
C THR A 318 2.21 10.68 -8.32
N GLU A 319 1.91 10.19 -7.14
CA GLU A 319 1.82 8.76 -6.79
C GLU A 319 0.66 8.08 -7.53
N GLU A 320 -0.47 8.75 -7.66
CA GLU A 320 -1.64 8.26 -8.41
C GLU A 320 -1.32 8.13 -9.89
N LEU A 321 -0.63 9.15 -10.45
CA LEU A 321 -0.22 9.13 -11.85
C LEU A 321 0.81 8.03 -12.10
N GLU A 322 1.77 7.80 -11.20
CA GLU A 322 2.78 6.75 -11.34
C GLU A 322 2.15 5.35 -11.40
N GLN A 323 1.13 5.11 -10.59
CA GLN A 323 0.40 3.83 -10.57
C GLN A 323 -0.53 3.64 -11.77
N ALA A 324 -1.04 4.73 -12.33
CA ALA A 324 -2.02 4.70 -13.41
C ALA A 324 -1.38 4.72 -14.81
N MET A 325 -0.22 5.39 -14.99
CA MET A 325 0.39 5.62 -16.32
C MET A 325 0.57 4.34 -17.12
N PHE A 326 0.03 4.35 -18.37
CA PHE A 326 0.23 3.31 -19.38
C PHE A 326 -0.17 1.89 -18.94
N ARG A 327 -1.03 1.78 -17.93
CA ARG A 327 -1.46 0.50 -17.35
C ARG A 327 -2.31 -0.33 -18.32
N ASP A 328 -3.13 0.35 -19.12
CA ASP A 328 -4.17 -0.28 -19.93
C ASP A 328 -3.93 -0.08 -21.42
N VAL A 329 -4.38 -1.05 -22.22
CA VAL A 329 -4.57 -0.86 -23.65
C VAL A 329 -5.89 -0.13 -23.84
N ILE A 330 -5.82 1.13 -24.31
CA ILE A 330 -7.00 1.96 -24.57
C ILE A 330 -7.48 1.88 -26.01
N GLY A 331 -6.58 1.55 -26.95
CA GLY A 331 -6.93 1.36 -28.36
C GLY A 331 -5.83 0.58 -29.10
N THR A 332 -6.22 -0.25 -30.06
CA THR A 332 -5.27 -1.04 -30.83
C THR A 332 -5.81 -1.33 -32.24
N CYS A 333 -4.91 -1.46 -33.19
CA CYS A 333 -5.22 -1.91 -34.54
C CYS A 333 -4.06 -2.71 -35.12
N THR A 334 -4.40 -3.76 -35.86
CA THR A 334 -3.43 -4.57 -36.62
C THR A 334 -3.83 -4.58 -38.10
N THR A 335 -2.87 -4.28 -38.97
CA THR A 335 -3.09 -4.34 -40.43
C THR A 335 -1.98 -5.17 -41.10
N THR A 336 -2.34 -5.91 -42.16
CA THR A 336 -1.39 -6.71 -42.93
C THR A 336 -0.70 -5.85 -43.98
N CYS A 337 0.62 -5.78 -43.93
CA CYS A 337 1.46 -4.92 -44.77
C CYS A 337 2.06 -5.70 -45.94
N ALA A 338 1.23 -6.09 -46.90
CA ALA A 338 1.66 -6.78 -48.11
C ALA A 338 2.55 -5.90 -49.03
N GLY A 339 3.35 -6.51 -49.85
CA GLY A 339 4.12 -5.81 -50.87
C GLY A 339 5.65 -6.02 -50.81
N PRO A 340 6.42 -5.36 -51.74
CA PRO A 340 7.84 -5.53 -51.87
C PRO A 340 8.63 -5.01 -50.65
N TRP A 341 9.87 -5.42 -50.55
CA TRP A 341 10.76 -5.08 -49.41
C TRP A 341 10.82 -3.58 -49.10
N GLY A 342 10.99 -2.73 -50.15
CA GLY A 342 11.07 -1.27 -49.97
C GLY A 342 9.83 -0.68 -49.27
N ARG A 343 8.62 -1.16 -49.61
CA ARG A 343 7.36 -0.75 -48.93
C ARG A 343 7.36 -1.15 -47.45
N ARG A 344 7.73 -2.39 -47.17
CA ARG A 344 7.78 -2.89 -45.76
C ARG A 344 8.85 -2.14 -44.95
N GLN A 345 10.00 -1.81 -45.54
CA GLN A 345 11.05 -1.00 -44.92
C GLN A 345 10.50 0.41 -44.56
N ASN A 346 9.78 1.05 -45.49
CA ASN A 346 9.15 2.36 -45.21
C ASN A 346 8.15 2.31 -44.03
N ILE A 347 7.35 1.27 -43.97
CA ILE A 347 6.38 1.05 -42.88
C ILE A 347 7.12 0.88 -41.56
N LYS A 348 8.21 0.06 -41.50
CA LYS A 348 9.03 -0.12 -40.31
C LYS A 348 9.65 1.21 -39.84
N LEU A 349 10.23 1.99 -40.74
CA LEU A 349 10.83 3.28 -40.43
C LEU A 349 9.79 4.29 -39.89
N ALA A 350 8.63 4.38 -40.54
CA ALA A 350 7.57 5.27 -40.11
C ALA A 350 6.98 4.84 -38.75
N SER A 351 6.76 3.52 -38.56
CA SER A 351 6.27 2.99 -37.27
C SER A 351 7.28 3.18 -36.14
N ALA A 352 8.58 2.99 -36.39
CA ALA A 352 9.65 3.24 -35.41
C ALA A 352 9.70 4.73 -35.00
N ALA A 353 9.44 5.66 -35.91
CA ALA A 353 9.44 7.09 -35.61
C ALA A 353 8.35 7.52 -34.63
N ILE A 354 7.21 6.83 -34.62
CA ILE A 354 6.10 7.11 -33.70
C ILE A 354 6.15 6.25 -32.42
N ASN A 355 6.94 5.18 -32.44
CA ASN A 355 7.04 4.25 -31.30
C ASN A 355 7.60 4.93 -30.05
N GLY A 356 7.02 4.65 -28.90
CA GLY A 356 7.43 5.18 -27.60
C GLY A 356 7.05 6.63 -27.35
N ARG A 357 6.38 7.32 -28.29
CA ARG A 357 5.96 8.71 -28.11
C ARG A 357 4.88 8.83 -27.07
N ILE A 358 5.02 9.82 -26.18
CA ILE A 358 4.12 10.11 -25.07
C ILE A 358 3.43 11.46 -25.31
N TYR A 359 2.14 11.50 -25.02
CA TYR A 359 1.32 12.71 -25.09
C TYR A 359 0.56 12.88 -23.78
N ASN A 360 0.84 13.98 -23.06
CA ASN A 360 0.12 14.37 -21.86
C ASN A 360 -1.32 14.82 -22.21
N PRO A 361 -2.24 14.91 -21.22
CA PRO A 361 -3.58 15.43 -21.44
C PRO A 361 -3.59 16.76 -22.21
N GLY A 362 -4.42 16.87 -23.24
CA GLY A 362 -4.55 18.05 -24.09
C GLY A 362 -3.49 18.20 -25.19
N GLU A 363 -2.40 17.42 -25.18
CA GLU A 363 -1.38 17.49 -26.22
C GLU A 363 -1.81 16.83 -27.52
N GLU A 364 -1.24 17.28 -28.62
CA GLU A 364 -1.57 16.81 -29.96
C GLU A 364 -0.43 16.02 -30.59
N PHE A 365 -0.77 14.92 -31.21
CA PHE A 365 0.06 14.19 -32.15
C PHE A 365 -0.14 14.75 -33.57
N TRP A 366 0.96 14.98 -34.29
CA TRP A 366 0.97 15.34 -35.71
C TRP A 366 1.90 14.40 -36.46
N TYR A 367 1.34 13.65 -37.42
CA TYR A 367 2.07 12.57 -38.11
C TYR A 367 3.30 13.10 -38.87
N ASN A 368 3.12 14.14 -39.71
CA ASN A 368 4.19 14.67 -40.51
C ASN A 368 5.30 15.31 -39.64
N ALA A 369 4.96 15.98 -38.56
CA ALA A 369 5.93 16.53 -37.60
C ALA A 369 6.71 15.40 -36.89
N THR A 370 6.06 14.29 -36.54
CA THR A 370 6.66 13.18 -35.81
C THR A 370 7.53 12.30 -36.71
N VAL A 371 7.02 11.89 -37.87
CA VAL A 371 7.77 11.02 -38.81
C VAL A 371 8.80 11.81 -39.61
N GLY A 372 8.53 13.09 -39.91
CA GLY A 372 9.41 13.95 -40.70
C GLY A 372 9.42 13.62 -42.20
N GLN A 373 10.23 14.34 -42.96
CA GLN A 373 10.36 14.17 -44.39
C GLN A 373 10.91 12.77 -44.74
N ARG A 374 10.30 12.12 -45.72
CA ARG A 374 10.69 10.77 -46.21
C ARG A 374 11.74 10.94 -47.30
N THR A 375 12.99 10.68 -46.94
CA THR A 375 14.14 10.81 -47.88
C THR A 375 14.96 9.54 -47.89
N GLU A 376 15.68 9.29 -48.98
CA GLU A 376 16.61 8.18 -49.10
C GLU A 376 17.72 8.24 -48.02
N ALA A 377 18.20 9.45 -47.70
CA ALA A 377 19.20 9.67 -46.65
C ALA A 377 18.73 9.20 -45.26
N ARG A 378 17.40 9.14 -45.03
CA ARG A 378 16.79 8.58 -43.82
C ARG A 378 16.42 7.10 -43.96
N GLY A 379 16.83 6.44 -45.05
CA GLY A 379 16.59 5.03 -45.29
C GLY A 379 15.26 4.69 -45.96
N PHE A 380 14.44 5.69 -46.31
CA PHE A 380 13.19 5.43 -47.05
C PHE A 380 13.49 5.01 -48.47
N GLN A 381 12.70 4.04 -48.96
CA GLN A 381 12.90 3.40 -50.24
C GLN A 381 11.83 3.81 -51.25
N PRO A 382 12.13 3.72 -52.55
CA PRO A 382 11.11 3.79 -53.60
C PRO A 382 10.12 2.64 -53.45
N ALA A 383 8.81 2.97 -53.47
CA ALA A 383 7.72 1.99 -53.45
C ALA A 383 6.49 2.57 -54.09
N ALA A 384 5.52 1.72 -54.42
CA ALA A 384 4.25 2.15 -55.00
C ALA A 384 3.50 3.10 -54.06
N ALA A 385 3.02 4.20 -54.61
CA ALA A 385 2.16 5.20 -53.97
C ALA A 385 1.11 5.65 -54.96
N TYR A 386 0.01 6.22 -54.48
CA TYR A 386 -1.01 6.80 -55.31
C TYR A 386 -0.78 8.31 -55.47
N SER A 387 -0.79 8.80 -56.71
CA SER A 387 -0.67 10.22 -57.03
C SER A 387 -1.43 10.54 -58.32
N GLY A 388 -2.28 11.56 -58.30
CA GLY A 388 -3.01 12.00 -59.49
C GLY A 388 -3.87 10.91 -60.13
N GLY A 389 -4.43 10.00 -59.34
CA GLY A 389 -5.29 8.91 -59.84
C GLY A 389 -4.53 7.71 -60.42
N LYS A 390 -3.22 7.69 -60.34
CA LYS A 390 -2.35 6.59 -60.85
C LYS A 390 -1.45 6.05 -59.77
N THR A 391 -1.05 4.79 -59.94
CA THR A 391 0.03 4.20 -59.15
C THR A 391 1.36 4.71 -59.66
N VAL A 392 2.16 5.35 -58.79
CA VAL A 392 3.49 5.87 -59.11
C VAL A 392 4.50 5.31 -58.13
N THR A 393 5.79 5.28 -58.54
CA THR A 393 6.87 4.96 -57.60
C THR A 393 7.32 6.24 -56.92
N SER A 394 7.27 6.26 -55.58
CA SER A 394 7.67 7.41 -54.76
C SER A 394 8.46 6.98 -53.53
N ILE A 395 9.42 7.83 -53.11
CA ILE A 395 10.15 7.60 -51.84
C ILE A 395 9.14 7.65 -50.66
N GLY A 396 9.16 6.61 -49.85
CA GLY A 396 8.23 6.49 -48.70
C GLY A 396 6.90 5.87 -49.03
N GLY A 397 6.69 5.27 -50.24
CA GLY A 397 5.42 4.57 -50.55
C GLY A 397 5.09 3.52 -49.46
N GLY A 398 3.83 3.48 -49.06
CA GLY A 398 3.30 2.58 -48.01
C GLY A 398 3.10 3.20 -46.62
N ILE A 399 3.67 4.36 -46.31
CA ILE A 399 3.59 4.98 -44.97
C ILE A 399 2.17 5.36 -44.52
N CYS A 400 1.27 5.61 -45.48
CA CYS A 400 -0.15 5.88 -45.16
C CYS A 400 -0.84 4.69 -44.47
N GLN A 401 -0.29 3.48 -44.59
CA GLN A 401 -0.78 2.36 -43.77
C GLN A 401 -0.48 2.54 -42.29
N VAL A 402 0.68 3.16 -41.95
CA VAL A 402 1.01 3.47 -40.54
C VAL A 402 0.08 4.54 -39.98
N SER A 403 -0.18 5.63 -40.76
CA SER A 403 -1.13 6.67 -40.33
C SER A 403 -2.56 6.16 -40.20
N SER A 404 -3.00 5.30 -41.11
CA SER A 404 -4.34 4.68 -41.05
C SER A 404 -4.48 3.72 -39.86
N THR A 405 -3.47 2.87 -39.61
CA THR A 405 -3.48 1.96 -38.48
C THR A 405 -3.50 2.74 -37.15
N LEU A 406 -2.71 3.83 -37.05
CA LEU A 406 -2.70 4.70 -35.88
C LEU A 406 -4.03 5.47 -35.73
N TYR A 407 -4.61 5.96 -36.83
CA TYR A 407 -5.93 6.61 -36.83
C TYR A 407 -7.00 5.68 -36.25
N TYR A 408 -7.05 4.43 -36.74
CA TYR A 408 -7.99 3.45 -36.21
C TYR A 408 -7.74 3.15 -34.71
N SER A 409 -6.48 3.03 -34.29
CA SER A 409 -6.15 2.87 -32.89
C SER A 409 -6.61 4.06 -32.05
N ALA A 410 -6.50 5.29 -32.57
CA ALA A 410 -6.97 6.50 -31.90
C ALA A 410 -8.52 6.55 -31.81
N LEU A 411 -9.23 6.07 -32.83
CA LEU A 411 -10.69 5.91 -32.80
C LEU A 411 -11.12 4.91 -31.72
N MET A 412 -10.45 3.74 -31.65
CA MET A 412 -10.73 2.70 -30.65
C MET A 412 -10.43 3.16 -29.23
N ALA A 413 -9.53 4.14 -29.05
CA ALA A 413 -9.22 4.78 -27.78
C ALA A 413 -10.14 5.97 -27.46
N ASP A 414 -11.17 6.22 -28.23
CA ASP A 414 -12.08 7.36 -28.16
C ASP A 414 -11.39 8.74 -28.10
N LEU A 415 -10.20 8.86 -28.73
CA LEU A 415 -9.46 10.12 -28.78
C LEU A 415 -10.09 11.12 -29.75
N GLN A 416 -9.87 12.41 -29.46
CA GLN A 416 -10.30 13.50 -30.35
C GLN A 416 -9.45 13.52 -31.61
N ILE A 417 -10.06 13.30 -32.77
CA ILE A 417 -9.39 13.48 -34.06
C ILE A 417 -9.36 14.96 -34.39
N VAL A 418 -8.15 15.50 -34.62
CA VAL A 418 -7.93 16.91 -34.95
C VAL A 418 -7.92 17.11 -36.45
N LEU A 419 -7.28 16.23 -37.20
CA LEU A 419 -7.16 16.30 -38.65
C LEU A 419 -7.05 14.91 -39.25
N ARG A 420 -7.81 14.68 -40.32
CA ARG A 420 -7.74 13.45 -41.11
C ARG A 420 -8.15 13.70 -42.57
N TYR A 421 -7.48 13.08 -43.50
CA TYR A 421 -7.84 13.04 -44.92
C TYR A 421 -8.03 11.59 -45.37
N ALA A 422 -9.07 11.32 -46.17
CA ALA A 422 -9.25 10.04 -46.80
C ALA A 422 -8.27 9.87 -47.97
N HIS A 423 -7.93 8.61 -48.32
CA HIS A 423 -7.31 8.36 -49.62
C HIS A 423 -8.28 8.66 -50.76
N MET A 424 -7.73 8.90 -51.96
CA MET A 424 -8.49 9.01 -53.17
C MET A 424 -9.20 7.69 -53.51
N PHE A 425 -8.59 6.56 -53.21
CA PHE A 425 -9.10 5.20 -53.42
C PHE A 425 -9.08 4.42 -52.11
N ASP A 426 -10.09 3.54 -51.91
CA ASP A 426 -10.06 2.67 -50.73
C ASP A 426 -8.79 1.82 -50.70
N PRO A 427 -7.97 1.96 -49.67
CA PRO A 427 -6.71 1.20 -49.56
C PRO A 427 -6.93 -0.29 -49.25
N GLY A 428 -8.11 -0.72 -48.83
CA GLY A 428 -8.55 -2.11 -48.65
C GLY A 428 -7.87 -2.88 -47.50
N TYR A 429 -7.11 -2.23 -46.64
CA TYR A 429 -6.40 -2.89 -45.51
C TYR A 429 -6.97 -2.53 -44.13
N MET A 430 -7.98 -1.64 -44.09
CA MET A 430 -8.58 -1.25 -42.81
C MET A 430 -9.70 -2.20 -42.38
N PRO A 431 -9.88 -2.45 -41.06
CA PRO A 431 -10.97 -3.30 -40.58
C PRO A 431 -12.36 -2.78 -40.95
N VAL A 432 -12.52 -1.46 -41.03
CA VAL A 432 -13.77 -0.79 -41.42
C VAL A 432 -13.46 0.19 -42.54
N THR A 433 -14.11 0.01 -43.71
CA THR A 433 -13.97 0.91 -44.84
C THR A 433 -14.36 2.34 -44.45
N GLY A 434 -13.53 3.31 -44.82
CA GLY A 434 -13.68 4.71 -44.41
C GLY A 434 -12.85 5.11 -43.18
N CYS A 435 -12.18 4.17 -42.54
CA CYS A 435 -11.32 4.43 -41.38
C CYS A 435 -9.82 4.46 -41.76
N ASP A 436 -9.47 4.98 -42.91
CA ASP A 436 -8.10 5.23 -43.38
C ASP A 436 -7.70 6.70 -43.17
N ALA A 437 -6.40 6.97 -43.21
CA ALA A 437 -5.83 8.33 -43.11
C ALA A 437 -4.63 8.46 -44.04
N THR A 438 -4.74 9.28 -45.09
CA THR A 438 -3.64 9.55 -46.02
C THR A 438 -2.76 10.69 -45.50
N VAL A 439 -1.46 10.55 -45.74
CA VAL A 439 -0.44 11.55 -45.36
C VAL A 439 0.60 11.74 -46.44
N SER A 440 1.05 12.96 -46.66
CA SER A 440 2.20 13.26 -47.51
C SER A 440 3.00 14.45 -46.97
N TRP A 441 4.29 14.50 -47.27
CA TRP A 441 5.11 15.64 -46.83
C TRP A 441 4.75 16.90 -47.57
N GLY A 442 4.36 17.95 -46.81
CA GLY A 442 3.91 19.21 -47.37
C GLY A 442 2.46 19.20 -47.92
N GLY A 443 1.72 18.12 -47.67
CA GLY A 443 0.30 17.93 -48.09
C GLY A 443 -0.55 17.39 -46.96
N PRO A 444 -1.44 16.43 -47.24
CA PRO A 444 -2.30 15.85 -46.19
C PRO A 444 -1.54 15.38 -44.97
N ASP A 445 -2.11 15.59 -43.79
CA ASP A 445 -1.56 15.14 -42.51
C ASP A 445 -2.63 14.45 -41.69
N PHE A 446 -2.20 13.77 -40.63
CA PHE A 446 -3.07 13.15 -39.64
C PHE A 446 -2.70 13.65 -38.25
N ALA A 447 -3.69 14.06 -37.45
CA ALA A 447 -3.50 14.54 -36.12
C ALA A 447 -4.64 14.11 -35.18
N PHE A 448 -4.29 13.81 -33.94
CA PHE A 448 -5.24 13.59 -32.84
C PHE A 448 -4.76 14.30 -31.58
N ARG A 449 -5.67 14.57 -30.65
CA ARG A 449 -5.36 15.12 -29.33
C ARG A 449 -5.59 14.04 -28.27
N ASN A 450 -4.70 13.96 -27.29
CA ASN A 450 -4.99 13.22 -26.06
C ASN A 450 -6.12 13.95 -25.32
N SER A 451 -7.34 13.46 -25.50
CA SER A 451 -8.55 13.96 -24.85
C SER A 451 -8.85 13.27 -23.52
N THR A 452 -7.97 12.38 -23.04
CA THR A 452 -8.08 11.74 -21.74
C THR A 452 -7.46 12.59 -20.64
N ASN A 453 -7.69 12.24 -19.39
CA ASN A 453 -7.11 12.90 -18.21
C ASN A 453 -5.75 12.34 -17.82
N CYS A 454 -5.22 11.33 -18.53
CA CYS A 454 -3.95 10.68 -18.24
C CYS A 454 -3.01 10.70 -19.46
N PRO A 455 -1.70 10.61 -19.29
CA PRO A 455 -0.75 10.46 -20.39
C PRO A 455 -1.04 9.20 -21.21
N ILE A 456 -0.90 9.29 -22.53
CA ILE A 456 -0.96 8.15 -23.44
C ILE A 456 0.38 7.89 -24.10
N LYS A 457 0.67 6.64 -24.44
CA LYS A 457 1.91 6.21 -25.10
C LYS A 457 1.57 5.40 -26.34
N ILE A 458 2.19 5.77 -27.46
CA ILE A 458 2.10 4.99 -28.71
C ILE A 458 3.14 3.87 -28.63
N THR A 459 2.72 2.64 -28.89
CA THR A 459 3.61 1.50 -29.08
C THR A 459 3.35 0.86 -30.42
N THR A 460 4.41 0.43 -31.11
CA THR A 460 4.31 -0.20 -32.42
C THR A 460 5.07 -1.52 -32.45
N SER A 461 4.52 -2.50 -33.12
CA SER A 461 5.18 -3.79 -33.37
C SER A 461 4.98 -4.19 -34.84
N TYR A 462 6.06 -4.57 -35.50
CA TYR A 462 6.02 -5.14 -36.83
C TYR A 462 6.51 -6.59 -36.79
N ASN A 463 5.63 -7.51 -37.19
CA ASN A 463 5.98 -8.92 -37.31
C ASN A 463 6.43 -9.24 -38.73
N ASP A 464 7.70 -9.62 -38.91
CA ASP A 464 8.32 -9.92 -40.22
C ASP A 464 7.80 -11.22 -40.85
N GLU A 465 7.34 -12.19 -40.06
CA GLU A 465 6.84 -13.47 -40.54
C GLU A 465 5.43 -13.33 -41.13
N THR A 466 4.55 -12.61 -40.41
CA THR A 466 3.16 -12.39 -40.84
C THR A 466 2.97 -11.11 -41.63
N ASN A 467 3.99 -10.26 -41.72
CA ASN A 467 3.94 -8.91 -42.29
C ASN A 467 2.83 -8.06 -41.68
N GLN A 468 2.61 -8.16 -40.36
CA GLN A 468 1.60 -7.41 -39.66
C GLN A 468 2.22 -6.24 -38.89
N LEU A 469 1.60 -5.08 -39.03
CA LEU A 469 1.85 -3.90 -38.21
C LEU A 469 0.74 -3.82 -37.17
N THR A 470 1.12 -3.83 -35.90
CA THR A 470 0.24 -3.54 -34.77
C THR A 470 0.62 -2.21 -34.15
N ILE A 471 -0.33 -1.32 -33.98
CA ILE A 471 -0.18 -0.07 -33.23
C ILE A 471 -1.14 -0.10 -32.05
N THR A 472 -0.57 0.12 -30.87
CA THR A 472 -1.32 0.10 -29.59
C THR A 472 -1.13 1.41 -28.87
N LEU A 473 -2.21 1.98 -28.38
CA LEU A 473 -2.21 3.12 -27.47
C LEU A 473 -2.36 2.59 -26.05
N LEU A 474 -1.34 2.85 -25.23
CA LEU A 474 -1.34 2.57 -23.80
C LEU A 474 -1.79 3.85 -23.07
N GLY A 475 -2.62 3.70 -22.07
CA GLY A 475 -3.12 4.79 -21.24
C GLY A 475 -3.71 4.27 -19.94
N THR A 476 -4.69 4.97 -19.41
CA THR A 476 -5.42 4.60 -18.19
C THR A 476 -6.90 4.55 -18.49
N LYS A 477 -7.54 3.41 -18.30
CA LYS A 477 -8.99 3.30 -18.33
C LYS A 477 -9.56 3.77 -16.99
N THR A 478 -10.46 4.74 -17.05
CA THR A 478 -11.19 5.28 -15.88
C THR A 478 -12.56 4.64 -15.72
N ASP A 479 -13.02 3.95 -16.77
CA ASP A 479 -14.26 3.20 -16.82
C ASP A 479 -14.11 2.01 -17.79
N ASP A 480 -15.18 1.28 -18.04
CA ASP A 480 -15.21 0.07 -18.86
C ASP A 480 -15.77 0.30 -20.27
N HIS A 481 -15.89 1.56 -20.72
CA HIS A 481 -16.38 1.85 -22.04
C HIS A 481 -15.49 1.28 -23.16
N TYR A 482 -16.10 0.98 -24.28
CA TYR A 482 -15.41 0.54 -25.48
C TYR A 482 -16.02 1.14 -26.75
N VAL A 483 -15.25 1.16 -27.82
CA VAL A 483 -15.63 1.75 -29.09
C VAL A 483 -15.82 0.67 -30.13
N GLU A 484 -16.89 0.80 -30.95
CA GLU A 484 -17.08 0.08 -32.21
C GLU A 484 -17.21 1.06 -33.35
N MET A 485 -16.46 0.82 -34.43
CA MET A 485 -16.59 1.59 -35.66
C MET A 485 -17.53 0.88 -36.63
N THR A 486 -18.47 1.63 -37.17
CA THR A 486 -19.36 1.15 -38.23
C THR A 486 -19.35 2.11 -39.41
N ASN A 487 -19.85 1.68 -40.56
CA ASN A 487 -19.97 2.50 -41.75
C ASN A 487 -21.32 2.34 -42.45
N GLN A 488 -21.64 3.34 -43.26
CA GLN A 488 -22.79 3.35 -44.17
C GLN A 488 -22.34 3.79 -45.56
N PHE A 489 -22.57 2.94 -46.57
CA PHE A 489 -22.36 3.31 -47.97
C PHE A 489 -23.46 4.25 -48.42
N LEU A 490 -23.06 5.39 -48.99
CA LEU A 490 -23.97 6.46 -49.42
C LEU A 490 -24.17 6.51 -50.93
N SER A 491 -23.11 6.20 -51.69
CA SER A 491 -23.15 6.18 -53.16
C SER A 491 -22.23 5.08 -53.69
N TYR A 492 -22.44 4.73 -54.94
CA TYR A 492 -21.67 3.75 -55.68
C TYR A 492 -21.43 4.23 -57.10
N SER A 493 -20.18 4.10 -57.60
CA SER A 493 -19.80 4.46 -58.95
C SER A 493 -19.06 3.28 -59.58
N GLU A 494 -19.70 2.65 -60.57
CA GLU A 494 -19.12 1.49 -61.25
C GLU A 494 -17.96 1.91 -62.13
N ARG A 495 -16.84 1.14 -62.10
CA ARG A 495 -15.72 1.31 -63.01
C ARG A 495 -16.15 1.06 -64.44
N LYS A 496 -15.56 1.82 -65.38
CA LYS A 496 -15.71 1.59 -66.82
C LYS A 496 -14.51 0.81 -67.35
N THR A 497 -14.67 0.20 -68.52
CA THR A 497 -13.55 -0.33 -69.29
C THR A 497 -13.22 0.69 -70.39
N VAL A 498 -11.96 1.11 -70.39
CA VAL A 498 -11.41 2.06 -71.40
C VAL A 498 -10.34 1.34 -72.19
N TYR A 499 -10.41 1.45 -73.51
CA TYR A 499 -9.37 0.91 -74.36
C TYR A 499 -8.47 2.05 -74.80
N GLN A 500 -7.14 1.79 -74.76
CA GLN A 500 -6.10 2.75 -75.17
C GLN A 500 -5.16 2.08 -76.17
N GLU A 501 -4.80 2.78 -77.24
CA GLU A 501 -3.80 2.28 -78.20
C GLU A 501 -2.38 2.34 -77.60
N SER A 502 -1.62 1.30 -77.87
CA SER A 502 -0.21 1.22 -77.45
C SER A 502 0.61 0.45 -78.49
N GLU A 503 1.75 1.03 -78.85
CA GLU A 503 2.69 0.39 -79.74
C GLU A 503 3.39 -0.85 -79.12
N SER A 504 3.28 -1.04 -77.82
CA SER A 504 3.81 -2.20 -77.12
C SER A 504 2.97 -3.47 -77.32
N VAL A 505 1.73 -3.34 -77.77
CA VAL A 505 0.77 -4.45 -77.93
C VAL A 505 0.80 -4.94 -79.38
N ALA A 506 0.96 -6.26 -79.54
CA ALA A 506 0.94 -6.86 -80.85
C ALA A 506 -0.46 -6.85 -81.45
N PRO A 507 -0.62 -6.68 -82.80
CA PRO A 507 -1.90 -6.73 -83.49
C PRO A 507 -2.69 -8.00 -83.13
N GLY A 508 -4.02 -7.82 -82.86
CA GLY A 508 -4.92 -8.90 -82.49
C GLY A 508 -4.80 -9.39 -81.05
N THR A 509 -3.99 -8.72 -80.22
CA THR A 509 -3.81 -9.04 -78.74
C THR A 509 -4.23 -7.86 -77.87
N THR A 510 -4.48 -8.10 -76.63
CA THR A 510 -4.80 -7.06 -75.64
C THR A 510 -3.98 -7.28 -74.39
N GLU A 511 -3.58 -6.20 -73.72
CA GLU A 511 -2.91 -6.23 -72.44
C GLU A 511 -3.69 -5.39 -71.43
N VAL A 512 -3.83 -5.87 -70.19
CA VAL A 512 -4.49 -5.11 -69.14
C VAL A 512 -3.44 -4.25 -68.43
N GLU A 513 -3.45 -2.94 -68.70
CA GLU A 513 -2.57 -1.98 -68.03
C GLU A 513 -3.00 -1.71 -66.60
N GLN A 514 -4.36 -1.59 -66.40
CA GLN A 514 -4.95 -1.32 -65.12
C GLN A 514 -6.26 -2.11 -64.93
N TYR A 515 -6.40 -2.84 -63.83
CA TYR A 515 -7.64 -3.59 -63.54
C TYR A 515 -8.78 -2.69 -63.08
N GLY A 516 -8.47 -1.52 -62.51
CA GLY A 516 -9.42 -0.58 -61.95
C GLY A 516 -10.24 -1.11 -60.77
N HIS A 517 -11.01 -0.25 -60.16
CA HIS A 517 -11.96 -0.56 -59.07
C HIS A 517 -13.15 0.39 -59.07
N ASN A 518 -14.23 -0.01 -58.43
CA ASN A 518 -15.40 0.82 -58.26
C ASN A 518 -15.15 1.93 -57.22
N GLY A 519 -15.81 3.07 -57.42
CA GLY A 519 -15.82 4.16 -56.44
C GLY A 519 -17.05 4.10 -55.57
N TYR A 520 -16.98 4.68 -54.42
CA TYR A 520 -18.12 4.82 -53.49
C TYR A 520 -17.85 5.86 -52.42
N ALA A 521 -18.93 6.45 -51.90
CA ALA A 521 -18.86 7.30 -50.74
C ALA A 521 -19.34 6.56 -49.49
N VAL A 522 -18.68 6.80 -48.38
CA VAL A 522 -18.94 6.11 -47.11
C VAL A 522 -18.92 7.13 -45.94
N GLN A 523 -19.93 7.03 -45.07
CA GLN A 523 -19.95 7.71 -43.77
C GLN A 523 -19.59 6.71 -42.68
N THR A 524 -18.58 7.00 -41.85
CA THR A 524 -18.25 6.22 -40.68
C THR A 524 -18.90 6.77 -39.43
N TYR A 525 -19.17 5.88 -38.47
CA TYR A 525 -19.76 6.21 -37.19
C TYR A 525 -18.89 5.63 -36.06
N ARG A 526 -18.67 6.44 -35.05
CA ARG A 526 -18.04 6.01 -33.78
C ARG A 526 -19.16 5.74 -32.79
N ASN A 527 -19.30 4.49 -32.38
CA ASN A 527 -20.26 4.06 -31.37
C ASN A 527 -19.52 3.73 -30.09
N VAL A 528 -19.84 4.41 -29.00
CA VAL A 528 -19.28 4.20 -27.69
C VAL A 528 -20.29 3.47 -26.83
N TYR A 529 -19.90 2.36 -26.26
CA TYR A 529 -20.71 1.51 -25.39
C TYR A 529 -20.16 1.46 -23.99
N ALA A 530 -21.04 1.34 -23.00
CA ALA A 530 -20.65 0.93 -21.65
C ALA A 530 -20.22 -0.54 -21.63
N GLY A 531 -19.55 -1.00 -20.59
CA GLY A 531 -19.10 -2.38 -20.43
C GLY A 531 -20.22 -3.42 -20.47
N ASP A 532 -21.45 -3.03 -20.14
CA ASP A 532 -22.65 -3.87 -20.23
C ASP A 532 -23.27 -3.94 -21.65
N GLY A 533 -22.68 -3.25 -22.64
CA GLY A 533 -23.16 -3.19 -24.01
C GLY A 533 -24.21 -2.10 -24.28
N THR A 534 -24.50 -1.25 -23.30
CA THR A 534 -25.41 -0.11 -23.51
C THR A 534 -24.77 0.95 -24.41
N LEU A 535 -25.43 1.35 -25.50
CA LEU A 535 -24.93 2.43 -26.36
C LEU A 535 -24.98 3.77 -25.62
N LEU A 536 -23.83 4.36 -25.36
CA LEU A 536 -23.70 5.66 -24.69
C LEU A 536 -23.75 6.82 -25.69
N ARG A 537 -23.10 6.64 -26.85
CA ARG A 537 -23.00 7.69 -27.89
C ARG A 537 -22.77 7.07 -29.26
N SER A 538 -23.42 7.63 -30.28
CA SER A 538 -23.13 7.36 -31.68
C SER A 538 -22.93 8.69 -32.40
N THR A 539 -21.74 8.88 -32.98
CA THR A 539 -21.38 10.12 -33.67
C THR A 539 -20.91 9.84 -35.08
N LYS A 540 -21.28 10.71 -36.02
CA LYS A 540 -20.68 10.73 -37.37
C LYS A 540 -19.19 11.07 -37.19
N GLU A 541 -18.32 10.16 -37.62
CA GLU A 541 -16.87 10.36 -37.49
C GLU A 541 -16.29 11.04 -38.72
N ALA A 542 -16.38 10.40 -39.86
CA ALA A 542 -15.78 10.92 -41.09
C ALA A 542 -16.58 10.52 -42.34
N TYR A 543 -16.58 11.40 -43.30
CA TYR A 543 -17.03 11.13 -44.69
C TYR A 543 -15.79 10.85 -45.54
N SER A 544 -15.86 9.81 -46.36
CA SER A 544 -14.83 9.44 -47.34
C SER A 544 -15.51 9.21 -48.70
N ASP A 545 -14.95 9.84 -49.73
CA ASP A 545 -15.38 9.67 -51.13
C ASP A 545 -14.22 9.05 -51.89
N TYR A 546 -14.39 7.80 -52.27
CA TYR A 546 -13.39 7.04 -53.00
C TYR A 546 -13.72 7.05 -54.49
N ASP A 547 -12.81 7.64 -55.27
CA ASP A 547 -12.94 7.69 -56.72
C ASP A 547 -12.95 6.28 -57.33
N ARG A 548 -13.65 6.11 -58.41
CA ARG A 548 -13.48 4.92 -59.25
C ARG A 548 -12.17 5.02 -60.03
N ALA A 549 -11.53 3.91 -60.29
CA ALA A 549 -10.47 3.77 -61.28
C ALA A 549 -10.97 2.87 -62.40
N ASP A 550 -10.94 3.36 -63.63
CA ASP A 550 -11.42 2.59 -64.77
C ASP A 550 -10.44 1.47 -65.16
N LYS A 551 -10.95 0.36 -65.68
CA LYS A 551 -10.10 -0.70 -66.23
C LYS A 551 -9.54 -0.21 -67.54
N ILE A 552 -8.20 -0.23 -67.69
CA ILE A 552 -7.48 0.16 -68.92
C ILE A 552 -6.99 -1.09 -69.61
N ILE A 553 -7.46 -1.26 -70.86
CA ILE A 553 -6.99 -2.34 -71.75
C ILE A 553 -6.24 -1.70 -72.89
N LEU A 554 -4.99 -2.06 -73.06
CA LEU A 554 -4.17 -1.66 -74.21
C LEU A 554 -4.50 -2.54 -75.38
N VAL A 555 -4.57 -1.91 -76.54
CA VAL A 555 -4.80 -2.55 -77.86
C VAL A 555 -3.75 -2.03 -78.83
N ALA A 556 -3.52 -2.76 -79.93
CA ALA A 556 -2.60 -2.28 -80.96
C ALA A 556 -3.19 -1.03 -81.66
N PRO A 557 -2.34 -0.15 -82.24
CA PRO A 557 -2.80 1.02 -83.01
C PRO A 557 -3.78 0.67 -84.10
N GLY A 558 -4.96 1.34 -84.09
CA GLY A 558 -6.06 1.10 -85.07
C GLY A 558 -7.04 -0.01 -84.64
N GLU A 559 -6.89 -0.65 -83.45
CA GLU A 559 -7.72 -1.76 -82.98
C GLU A 559 -8.68 -1.37 -81.81
N LEU A 560 -8.99 -0.08 -81.70
CA LEU A 560 -9.98 0.34 -80.69
C LEU A 560 -11.37 -0.33 -80.95
N PRO A 561 -12.02 -0.91 -79.96
CA PRO A 561 -13.37 -1.41 -80.08
C PRO A 561 -14.32 -0.27 -80.53
N GLN A 562 -15.22 -0.54 -81.50
CA GLN A 562 -16.23 0.43 -81.98
C GLN A 562 -17.28 0.72 -80.92
#